data_3c42a731285ef82e336ebbb1caf25855
#
_entry.id   3c42a731285ef82e336ebbb1caf25855
#
_cell.length_a   1.000
_cell.length_b   1.000
_cell.length_c   1.000
_cell.angle_alpha   90.00
_cell.angle_beta   90.00
_cell.angle_gamma   90.00
#
_symmetry.space_group_name_H-M   'P 1'
#
loop_
_entity.id
_entity.type
_entity.pdbx_description
1 polymer ?
#
loop_
_entity_poly.entity_id
_entity_poly.type
_entity_poly.pdbx_seq_one_letter_code
_entity_poly.pdbx_strand_id
1 'polypeptide(L)'
;MANLSMETANRIHEKLRKQIPDFEKSADYCATILTSIEGEQETPFIMALKGVLKTQLMLCYINLDLCAAYRQYLSTDTSTNYEKRQAMTKINVIMSEGYKKIYGFGDSQQKKSFWVSQIKVPIDYLGSYADEYNRIEVLLKDMANDNVLNKEMRDLAIHYDDDPLKVYKMLSDLSAEEVTNRCNKFFGILAEVTNFVWILINHMTSTLKFAE
;
A
#
# COMPACT_ATOMS: atom_id res chain seq x y z
N MET A 1 19.83 -6.42 -19.72
CA MET A 1 19.21 -6.20 -18.38
C MET A 1 20.27 -5.54 -17.50
N ALA A 2 20.05 -4.28 -17.12
CA ALA A 2 20.86 -3.67 -16.07
C ALA A 2 20.51 -4.41 -14.76
N ASN A 3 21.38 -5.31 -14.35
CA ASN A 3 21.20 -6.00 -13.06
C ASN A 3 21.54 -5.01 -11.95
N LEU A 4 20.63 -4.84 -11.01
CA LEU A 4 20.96 -4.21 -9.74
C LEU A 4 22.25 -4.82 -9.21
N SER A 5 23.22 -4.00 -8.78
CA SER A 5 24.44 -4.58 -8.21
C SER A 5 24.06 -5.43 -6.99
N MET A 6 24.76 -6.53 -6.75
CA MET A 6 24.53 -7.42 -5.61
C MET A 6 24.55 -6.65 -4.29
N GLU A 7 25.44 -5.68 -4.16
CA GLU A 7 25.55 -4.80 -3.00
C GLU A 7 24.26 -3.97 -2.79
N THR A 8 23.75 -3.37 -3.86
CA THR A 8 22.49 -2.59 -3.81
C THR A 8 21.30 -3.49 -3.48
N ALA A 9 21.20 -4.67 -4.07
CA ALA A 9 20.15 -5.64 -3.78
C ALA A 9 20.16 -6.06 -2.30
N ASN A 10 21.34 -6.40 -1.77
CA ASN A 10 21.50 -6.77 -0.36
C ASN A 10 21.13 -5.62 0.58
N ARG A 11 21.54 -4.39 0.27
CA ARG A 11 21.21 -3.21 1.07
C ARG A 11 19.69 -2.97 1.13
N ILE A 12 19.01 -3.09 0.00
CA ILE A 12 17.55 -2.94 -0.05
C ILE A 12 16.88 -4.08 0.72
N HIS A 13 17.30 -5.32 0.50
CA HIS A 13 16.78 -6.48 1.20
C HIS A 13 16.86 -6.32 2.73
N GLU A 14 18.01 -5.88 3.27
CA GLU A 14 18.19 -5.63 4.70
C GLU A 14 17.34 -4.47 5.20
N LYS A 15 17.18 -3.39 4.43
CA LYS A 15 16.29 -2.28 4.78
C LYS A 15 14.85 -2.76 4.92
N LEU A 16 14.35 -3.52 3.95
CA LEU A 16 13.00 -4.06 3.97
C LEU A 16 12.80 -5.02 5.17
N ARG A 17 13.81 -5.88 5.45
CA ARG A 17 13.77 -6.78 6.60
C ARG A 17 13.61 -6.04 7.93
N LYS A 18 14.26 -4.89 8.08
CA LYS A 18 14.16 -4.06 9.29
C LYS A 18 12.83 -3.32 9.43
N GLN A 19 12.14 -3.04 8.33
CA GLN A 19 10.85 -2.34 8.33
C GLN A 19 9.67 -3.25 8.67
N ILE A 20 9.77 -4.56 8.38
CA ILE A 20 8.67 -5.52 8.60
C ILE A 20 8.18 -5.51 10.06
N PRO A 21 9.03 -5.62 11.10
CA PRO A 21 8.57 -5.59 12.50
C PRO A 21 7.85 -4.29 12.90
N ASP A 22 8.19 -3.16 12.28
CA ASP A 22 7.51 -1.89 12.56
C ASP A 22 6.10 -1.87 11.97
N PHE A 23 5.91 -2.43 10.76
CA PHE A 23 4.58 -2.60 10.18
C PHE A 23 3.73 -3.62 10.96
N GLU A 24 4.31 -4.73 11.42
CA GLU A 24 3.63 -5.71 12.27
C GLU A 24 3.14 -5.08 13.57
N LYS A 25 4.01 -4.37 14.30
CA LYS A 25 3.64 -3.64 15.53
C LYS A 25 2.54 -2.60 15.28
N SER A 26 2.64 -1.88 14.17
CA SER A 26 1.62 -0.90 13.78
C SER A 26 0.27 -1.57 13.49
N ALA A 27 0.28 -2.72 12.82
CA ALA A 27 -0.93 -3.50 12.55
C ALA A 27 -1.55 -4.01 13.86
N ASP A 28 -0.76 -4.58 14.77
CA ASP A 28 -1.18 -5.06 16.09
C ASP A 28 -1.80 -3.93 16.93
N TYR A 29 -1.16 -2.76 16.95
CA TYR A 29 -1.69 -1.57 17.63
C TYR A 29 -3.06 -1.18 17.11
N CYS A 30 -3.21 -1.05 15.79
CA CYS A 30 -4.49 -0.69 15.18
C CYS A 30 -5.56 -1.77 15.42
N ALA A 31 -5.21 -3.05 15.28
CA ALA A 31 -6.13 -4.16 15.52
C ALA A 31 -6.61 -4.20 16.97
N THR A 32 -5.71 -3.98 17.94
CA THR A 32 -6.03 -3.95 19.36
C THR A 32 -7.05 -2.87 19.69
N ILE A 33 -6.83 -1.63 19.21
CA ILE A 33 -7.78 -0.54 19.45
C ILE A 33 -9.10 -0.80 18.72
N LEU A 34 -9.07 -1.25 17.47
CA LEU A 34 -10.30 -1.56 16.73
C LEU A 34 -11.16 -2.60 17.45
N THR A 35 -10.53 -3.64 18.01
CA THR A 35 -11.21 -4.67 18.80
C THR A 35 -11.80 -4.11 20.09
N SER A 36 -11.06 -3.22 20.78
CA SER A 36 -11.54 -2.61 22.03
C SER A 36 -12.76 -1.70 21.83
N ILE A 37 -12.92 -1.10 20.64
CA ILE A 37 -14.04 -0.20 20.32
C ILE A 37 -15.09 -0.85 19.42
N GLU A 38 -15.05 -2.16 19.20
CA GLU A 38 -15.94 -2.84 18.25
C GLU A 38 -17.42 -2.72 18.63
N GLY A 39 -17.73 -2.84 19.93
CA GLY A 39 -19.10 -2.76 20.47
C GLY A 39 -19.54 -1.36 20.89
N GLU A 40 -18.69 -0.34 20.73
CA GLU A 40 -19.01 1.02 21.13
C GLU A 40 -20.06 1.66 20.24
N GLN A 41 -20.89 2.53 20.84
CA GLN A 41 -21.90 3.30 20.10
C GLN A 41 -21.25 4.12 18.99
N GLU A 42 -21.79 4.09 17.80
CA GLU A 42 -21.29 4.81 16.65
C GLU A 42 -21.53 6.33 16.75
N THR A 43 -20.68 7.01 17.50
CA THR A 43 -20.59 8.47 17.51
C THR A 43 -19.74 8.95 16.33
N PRO A 44 -19.86 10.24 15.92
CA PRO A 44 -18.97 10.80 14.89
C PRO A 44 -17.48 10.60 15.18
N PHE A 45 -17.08 10.70 16.45
CA PHE A 45 -15.71 10.43 16.90
C PHE A 45 -15.31 8.97 16.68
N ILE A 46 -16.13 8.01 17.13
CA ILE A 46 -15.86 6.58 16.98
C ILE A 46 -15.81 6.17 15.50
N MET A 47 -16.70 6.73 14.67
CA MET A 47 -16.67 6.49 13.22
C MET A 47 -15.37 7.01 12.59
N ALA A 48 -14.95 8.22 12.94
CA ALA A 48 -13.71 8.81 12.45
C ALA A 48 -12.48 8.01 12.93
N LEU A 49 -12.43 7.62 14.19
CA LEU A 49 -11.34 6.80 14.75
C LEU A 49 -11.28 5.42 14.10
N LYS A 50 -12.42 4.73 13.95
CA LYS A 50 -12.48 3.45 13.21
C LYS A 50 -11.96 3.61 11.77
N GLY A 51 -12.28 4.73 11.11
CA GLY A 51 -11.84 5.02 9.73
C GLY A 51 -10.33 5.11 9.60
N VAL A 52 -9.66 5.90 10.44
CA VAL A 52 -8.19 6.04 10.40
C VAL A 52 -7.47 4.74 10.77
N LEU A 53 -7.95 4.03 11.81
CA LEU A 53 -7.35 2.78 12.25
C LEU A 53 -7.48 1.66 11.20
N LYS A 54 -8.67 1.52 10.58
CA LYS A 54 -8.89 0.56 9.48
C LYS A 54 -7.99 0.88 8.28
N THR A 55 -7.83 2.17 7.96
CA THR A 55 -6.95 2.58 6.86
C THR A 55 -5.50 2.26 7.17
N GLN A 56 -5.01 2.56 8.39
CA GLN A 56 -3.65 2.24 8.79
C GLN A 56 -3.39 0.74 8.78
N LEU A 57 -4.32 -0.06 9.30
CA LEU A 57 -4.20 -1.52 9.28
C LEU A 57 -4.09 -2.05 7.85
N MET A 58 -4.90 -1.55 6.92
CA MET A 58 -4.81 -1.92 5.51
C MET A 58 -3.47 -1.49 4.89
N LEU A 59 -2.97 -0.28 5.19
CA LEU A 59 -1.67 0.19 4.71
C LEU A 59 -0.53 -0.68 5.23
N CYS A 60 -0.60 -1.15 6.48
CA CYS A 60 0.37 -2.10 7.04
C CYS A 60 0.39 -3.40 6.22
N TYR A 61 -0.75 -3.99 5.91
CA TYR A 61 -0.81 -5.21 5.10
C TYR A 61 -0.25 -5.01 3.69
N ILE A 62 -0.58 -3.90 3.01
CA ILE A 62 -0.01 -3.59 1.69
C ILE A 62 1.51 -3.47 1.77
N ASN A 63 2.05 -2.79 2.79
CA ASN A 63 3.49 -2.65 2.98
C ASN A 63 4.16 -4.00 3.30
N LEU A 64 3.57 -4.82 4.17
CA LEU A 64 4.07 -6.15 4.52
C LEU A 64 4.14 -7.07 3.29
N ASP A 65 3.06 -7.14 2.52
CA ASP A 65 2.99 -7.94 1.29
C ASP A 65 4.02 -7.47 0.27
N LEU A 66 4.16 -6.15 0.08
CA LEU A 66 5.11 -5.57 -0.86
C LEU A 66 6.55 -5.81 -0.41
N CYS A 67 6.86 -5.65 0.89
CA CYS A 67 8.16 -5.96 1.45
C CYS A 67 8.52 -7.44 1.25
N ALA A 68 7.58 -8.34 1.51
CA ALA A 68 7.79 -9.78 1.34
C ALA A 68 8.06 -10.15 -0.13
N ALA A 69 7.23 -9.65 -1.06
CA ALA A 69 7.39 -9.92 -2.49
C ALA A 69 8.69 -9.31 -3.04
N TYR A 70 9.04 -8.09 -2.61
CA TYR A 70 10.26 -7.43 -3.09
C TYR A 70 11.52 -8.09 -2.51
N ARG A 71 11.50 -8.57 -1.26
CA ARG A 71 12.58 -9.37 -0.70
C ARG A 71 12.77 -10.68 -1.45
N GLN A 72 11.67 -11.36 -1.82
CA GLN A 72 11.73 -12.57 -2.65
C GLN A 72 12.39 -12.29 -3.99
N TYR A 73 12.04 -11.18 -4.64
CA TYR A 73 12.66 -10.75 -5.89
C TYR A 73 14.17 -10.48 -5.76
N LEU A 74 14.59 -9.84 -4.66
CA LEU A 74 16.01 -9.50 -4.40
C LEU A 74 16.83 -10.66 -3.88
N SER A 75 16.21 -11.79 -3.49
CA SER A 75 16.93 -12.97 -3.02
C SER A 75 17.82 -13.54 -4.13
N THR A 76 19.12 -13.69 -3.82
CA THR A 76 20.12 -14.18 -4.79
C THR A 76 20.41 -15.68 -4.64
N ASP A 77 20.00 -16.28 -3.50
CA ASP A 77 20.63 -17.54 -3.08
C ASP A 77 20.10 -18.80 -3.73
N THR A 78 18.93 -18.79 -4.37
CA THR A 78 18.40 -20.03 -5.01
C THR A 78 17.31 -19.76 -6.04
N SER A 79 16.92 -18.51 -6.26
CA SER A 79 15.78 -18.24 -7.13
C SER A 79 16.10 -18.44 -8.61
N THR A 80 15.31 -19.29 -9.26
CA THR A 80 15.32 -19.43 -10.71
C THR A 80 14.81 -18.15 -11.39
N ASN A 81 15.08 -18.00 -12.68
CA ASN A 81 14.52 -16.88 -13.47
C ASN A 81 12.98 -16.85 -13.42
N TYR A 82 12.35 -18.02 -13.32
CA TYR A 82 10.90 -18.13 -13.18
C TYR A 82 10.41 -17.56 -11.84
N GLU A 83 11.04 -17.91 -10.73
CA GLU A 83 10.69 -17.40 -9.40
C GLU A 83 10.85 -15.90 -9.29
N LYS A 84 11.90 -15.34 -9.90
CA LYS A 84 12.08 -13.88 -9.97
C LYS A 84 10.97 -13.20 -10.78
N ARG A 85 10.57 -13.78 -11.91
CA ARG A 85 9.44 -13.28 -12.69
C ARG A 85 8.13 -13.35 -11.91
N GLN A 86 7.90 -14.45 -11.19
CA GLN A 86 6.72 -14.58 -10.33
C GLN A 86 6.72 -13.52 -9.21
N ALA A 87 7.87 -13.26 -8.58
CA ALA A 87 7.98 -12.21 -7.58
C ALA A 87 7.71 -10.81 -8.16
N MET A 88 8.22 -10.50 -9.36
CA MET A 88 7.91 -9.24 -10.05
C MET A 88 6.41 -9.11 -10.39
N THR A 89 5.80 -10.18 -10.86
CA THR A 89 4.36 -10.23 -11.12
C THR A 89 3.57 -9.97 -9.84
N LYS A 90 3.92 -10.63 -8.74
CA LYS A 90 3.31 -10.43 -7.42
C LYS A 90 3.42 -8.97 -6.94
N ILE A 91 4.57 -8.34 -7.11
CA ILE A 91 4.78 -6.91 -6.80
C ILE A 91 3.77 -6.04 -7.57
N ASN A 92 3.63 -6.25 -8.88
CA ASN A 92 2.69 -5.47 -9.69
C ASN A 92 1.23 -5.69 -9.27
N VAL A 93 0.84 -6.93 -8.93
CA VAL A 93 -0.50 -7.22 -8.42
C VAL A 93 -0.75 -6.50 -7.10
N ILE A 94 0.20 -6.56 -6.15
CA ILE A 94 0.07 -5.90 -4.83
C ILE A 94 -0.04 -4.39 -5.00
N MET A 95 0.79 -3.77 -5.86
CA MET A 95 0.71 -2.33 -6.14
C MET A 95 -0.66 -1.95 -6.71
N SER A 96 -1.16 -2.70 -7.70
CA SER A 96 -2.43 -2.39 -8.36
C SER A 96 -3.64 -2.61 -7.44
N GLU A 97 -3.69 -3.72 -6.71
CA GLU A 97 -4.78 -3.99 -5.77
C GLU A 97 -4.70 -3.09 -4.53
N GLY A 98 -3.49 -2.81 -4.03
CA GLY A 98 -3.27 -1.84 -2.96
C GLY A 98 -3.76 -0.45 -3.34
N TYR A 99 -3.37 0.05 -4.51
CA TYR A 99 -3.86 1.34 -5.02
C TYR A 99 -5.39 1.37 -5.16
N LYS A 100 -5.97 0.31 -5.72
CA LYS A 100 -7.44 0.19 -5.87
C LYS A 100 -8.15 0.29 -4.51
N LYS A 101 -7.58 -0.26 -3.45
CA LYS A 101 -8.13 -0.15 -2.09
C LYS A 101 -7.90 1.24 -1.49
N ILE A 102 -6.72 1.83 -1.68
CA ILE A 102 -6.40 3.16 -1.14
C ILE A 102 -7.25 4.23 -1.80
N TYR A 103 -7.26 4.30 -3.15
CA TYR A 103 -7.88 5.40 -3.89
C TYR A 103 -8.84 4.95 -5.00
N GLY A 104 -8.51 3.87 -5.76
CA GLY A 104 -9.31 3.38 -6.88
C GLY A 104 -8.99 4.03 -8.22
N PHE A 105 -9.33 3.32 -9.30
CA PHE A 105 -9.00 3.72 -10.68
C PHE A 105 -10.08 4.55 -11.38
N GLY A 106 -11.24 4.69 -10.79
CA GLY A 106 -12.35 5.45 -11.37
C GLY A 106 -13.42 5.76 -10.33
N ASP A 107 -14.33 6.65 -10.65
CA ASP A 107 -15.28 7.28 -9.73
C ASP A 107 -16.03 6.30 -8.82
N SER A 108 -16.49 5.17 -9.37
CA SER A 108 -17.23 4.17 -8.59
C SER A 108 -16.35 3.45 -7.56
N GLN A 109 -15.06 3.26 -7.88
CA GLN A 109 -14.08 2.66 -6.97
C GLN A 109 -13.59 3.68 -5.96
N GLN A 110 -13.35 4.93 -6.39
CA GLN A 110 -12.91 6.03 -5.52
C GLN A 110 -13.92 6.27 -4.38
N LYS A 111 -15.22 6.29 -4.67
CA LYS A 111 -16.27 6.44 -3.64
C LYS A 111 -16.21 5.35 -2.56
N LYS A 112 -15.72 4.15 -2.88
CA LYS A 112 -15.59 3.00 -1.98
C LYS A 112 -14.17 2.82 -1.43
N SER A 113 -13.22 3.64 -1.88
CA SER A 113 -11.83 3.57 -1.45
C SER A 113 -11.67 4.03 0.01
N PHE A 114 -10.60 3.59 0.66
CA PHE A 114 -10.30 4.01 2.01
C PHE A 114 -10.06 5.52 2.10
N TRP A 115 -9.44 6.13 1.09
CA TRP A 115 -9.20 7.58 1.05
C TRP A 115 -10.49 8.36 1.16
N VAL A 116 -11.46 8.07 0.32
CA VAL A 116 -12.74 8.81 0.27
C VAL A 116 -13.70 8.35 1.36
N SER A 117 -13.85 7.05 1.61
CA SER A 117 -14.87 6.53 2.53
C SER A 117 -14.43 6.49 3.99
N GLN A 118 -13.13 6.48 4.29
CA GLN A 118 -12.61 6.35 5.64
C GLN A 118 -11.79 7.57 6.10
N ILE A 119 -10.89 8.11 5.25
CA ILE A 119 -10.03 9.23 5.65
C ILE A 119 -10.75 10.58 5.56
N LYS A 120 -11.69 10.76 4.65
CA LYS A 120 -12.47 11.98 4.60
C LYS A 120 -13.29 12.22 5.87
N VAL A 121 -13.80 11.16 6.48
CA VAL A 121 -14.63 11.26 7.71
C VAL A 121 -13.89 11.96 8.86
N PRO A 122 -12.68 11.56 9.26
CA PRO A 122 -11.93 12.27 10.30
C PRO A 122 -11.54 13.69 9.90
N ILE A 123 -11.29 13.99 8.62
CA ILE A 123 -11.02 15.36 8.15
C ILE A 123 -12.24 16.25 8.39
N ASP A 124 -13.41 15.78 7.99
CA ASP A 124 -14.67 16.52 8.18
C ASP A 124 -14.99 16.66 9.68
N TYR A 125 -14.71 15.64 10.51
CA TYR A 125 -14.91 15.68 11.96
C TYR A 125 -13.98 16.65 12.68
N LEU A 126 -12.68 16.64 12.35
CA LEU A 126 -11.67 17.48 12.99
C LEU A 126 -11.74 18.94 12.52
N GLY A 127 -12.33 19.22 11.36
CA GLY A 127 -12.35 20.55 10.73
C GLY A 127 -10.95 21.07 10.38
N SER A 128 -9.96 20.19 10.28
CA SER A 128 -8.55 20.50 10.03
C SER A 128 -7.93 19.49 9.05
N TYR A 129 -6.70 19.75 8.58
CA TYR A 129 -5.95 18.90 7.65
C TYR A 129 -6.50 18.83 6.21
N ALA A 130 -7.45 19.68 5.82
CA ALA A 130 -8.01 19.68 4.46
C ALA A 130 -6.96 19.93 3.39
N ASP A 131 -6.00 20.83 3.62
CA ASP A 131 -4.93 21.13 2.65
C ASP A 131 -4.03 19.91 2.43
N GLU A 132 -3.63 19.24 3.51
CA GLU A 132 -2.79 18.06 3.42
C GLU A 132 -3.53 16.86 2.80
N TYR A 133 -4.81 16.70 3.12
CA TYR A 133 -5.67 15.71 2.47
C TYR A 133 -5.70 15.95 0.95
N ASN A 134 -5.94 17.19 0.52
CA ASN A 134 -5.99 17.56 -0.90
C ASN A 134 -4.63 17.37 -1.58
N ARG A 135 -3.52 17.72 -0.91
CA ARG A 135 -2.16 17.50 -1.43
C ARG A 135 -1.89 16.04 -1.73
N ILE A 136 -2.23 15.17 -0.80
CA ILE A 136 -2.03 13.71 -0.96
C ILE A 136 -3.00 13.16 -2.01
N GLU A 137 -4.22 13.66 -2.08
CA GLU A 137 -5.18 13.27 -3.12
C GLU A 137 -4.65 13.55 -4.53
N VAL A 138 -3.96 14.68 -4.74
CA VAL A 138 -3.29 14.98 -6.02
C VAL A 138 -2.21 13.94 -6.32
N LEU A 139 -1.35 13.58 -5.35
CA LEU A 139 -0.34 12.54 -5.54
C LEU A 139 -0.95 11.18 -5.91
N LEU A 140 -2.08 10.82 -5.29
CA LEU A 140 -2.80 9.59 -5.61
C LEU A 140 -3.41 9.64 -7.02
N LYS A 141 -3.94 10.77 -7.46
CA LYS A 141 -4.45 10.96 -8.83
C LYS A 141 -3.34 10.86 -9.87
N ASP A 142 -2.22 11.53 -9.63
CA ASP A 142 -1.08 11.54 -10.55
C ASP A 142 -0.50 10.13 -10.73
N MET A 143 -0.48 9.33 -9.67
CA MET A 143 -0.03 7.94 -9.72
C MET A 143 -0.88 7.07 -10.67
N ALA A 144 -2.19 7.30 -10.77
CA ALA A 144 -3.05 6.58 -11.69
C ALA A 144 -2.71 6.89 -13.16
N ASN A 145 -2.21 8.10 -13.43
CA ASN A 145 -1.87 8.58 -14.75
C ASN A 145 -0.42 8.26 -15.14
N ASP A 146 0.46 8.10 -14.17
CA ASP A 146 1.85 7.74 -14.37
C ASP A 146 1.94 6.19 -14.44
N ASN A 147 2.41 5.60 -15.53
CA ASN A 147 2.53 4.16 -15.81
C ASN A 147 3.13 3.29 -14.67
N VAL A 148 3.01 3.75 -13.42
CA VAL A 148 3.40 3.01 -12.21
C VAL A 148 2.57 1.76 -12.03
N LEU A 149 1.26 1.84 -12.36
CA LEU A 149 0.31 0.75 -12.18
C LEU A 149 -0.01 0.08 -13.52
N ASN A 150 0.42 -1.16 -13.69
CA ASN A 150 0.17 -1.94 -14.89
C ASN A 150 -1.07 -2.81 -14.72
N LYS A 151 -2.24 -2.30 -15.17
CA LYS A 151 -3.52 -3.01 -15.08
C LYS A 151 -3.54 -4.29 -15.92
N GLU A 152 -2.97 -4.26 -17.12
CA GLU A 152 -2.95 -5.41 -18.02
C GLU A 152 -2.17 -6.56 -17.39
N MET A 153 -1.00 -6.27 -16.82
CA MET A 153 -0.19 -7.27 -16.11
C MET A 153 -0.93 -7.85 -14.89
N ARG A 154 -1.64 -7.00 -14.12
CA ARG A 154 -2.46 -7.46 -13.01
C ARG A 154 -3.53 -8.44 -13.48
N ASP A 155 -4.27 -8.08 -14.53
CA ASP A 155 -5.38 -8.88 -15.02
C ASP A 155 -4.88 -10.23 -15.57
N LEU A 156 -3.78 -10.24 -16.31
CA LEU A 156 -3.14 -11.46 -16.80
C LEU A 156 -2.58 -12.34 -15.67
N ALA A 157 -2.07 -11.72 -14.60
CA ALA A 157 -1.50 -12.44 -13.46
C ALA A 157 -2.58 -13.10 -12.58
N ILE A 158 -3.77 -12.48 -12.47
CA ILE A 158 -4.86 -12.99 -11.62
C ILE A 158 -5.72 -14.01 -12.36
N HIS A 159 -5.93 -13.84 -13.66
CA HIS A 159 -6.95 -14.54 -14.41
C HIS A 159 -6.42 -15.50 -15.48
N TYR A 160 -5.17 -15.92 -15.45
CA TYR A 160 -4.59 -16.81 -16.48
C TYR A 160 -5.32 -16.65 -17.83
N ASP A 161 -4.76 -15.80 -18.71
CA ASP A 161 -5.34 -15.58 -20.03
C ASP A 161 -5.50 -16.93 -20.77
N ASP A 162 -6.57 -17.08 -21.56
CA ASP A 162 -6.82 -18.27 -22.37
C ASP A 162 -5.71 -18.50 -23.42
N ASP A 163 -4.89 -17.48 -23.71
CA ASP A 163 -3.66 -17.60 -24.50
C ASP A 163 -2.40 -17.70 -23.61
N PRO A 164 -1.86 -18.93 -23.36
CA PRO A 164 -0.64 -19.12 -22.57
C PRO A 164 0.60 -18.42 -23.16
N LEU A 165 0.62 -18.17 -24.47
CA LEU A 165 1.71 -17.46 -25.13
C LEU A 165 1.74 -15.97 -24.73
N LYS A 166 0.58 -15.37 -24.53
CA LYS A 166 0.46 -13.99 -24.05
C LYS A 166 1.03 -13.87 -22.63
N VAL A 167 0.68 -14.81 -21.74
CA VAL A 167 1.25 -14.87 -20.39
C VAL A 167 2.76 -15.04 -20.42
N TYR A 168 3.26 -15.96 -21.26
CA TYR A 168 4.71 -16.19 -21.40
C TYR A 168 5.44 -14.93 -21.90
N LYS A 169 4.92 -14.24 -22.91
CA LYS A 169 5.50 -12.99 -23.43
C LYS A 169 5.52 -11.93 -22.35
N MET A 170 4.40 -11.69 -21.68
CA MET A 170 4.33 -10.73 -20.58
C MET A 170 5.40 -10.98 -19.53
N LEU A 171 5.56 -12.23 -19.07
CA LEU A 171 6.57 -12.60 -18.08
C LEU A 171 8.00 -12.44 -18.62
N SER A 172 8.20 -12.63 -19.92
CA SER A 172 9.53 -12.53 -20.57
C SER A 172 9.95 -11.08 -20.79
N ASP A 173 9.00 -10.19 -21.01
CA ASP A 173 9.22 -8.78 -21.31
C ASP A 173 9.35 -7.92 -20.04
N LEU A 174 9.13 -8.50 -18.86
CA LEU A 174 9.28 -7.80 -17.58
C LEU A 174 10.70 -7.30 -17.38
N SER A 175 10.84 -5.96 -17.34
CA SER A 175 12.09 -5.29 -16.97
C SER A 175 12.23 -5.19 -15.47
N ALA A 176 13.31 -5.75 -14.93
CA ALA A 176 13.67 -5.64 -13.52
C ALA A 176 13.84 -4.18 -13.05
N GLU A 177 14.44 -3.35 -13.89
CA GLU A 177 14.63 -1.92 -13.62
C GLU A 177 13.28 -1.19 -13.54
N GLU A 178 12.39 -1.46 -14.49
CA GLU A 178 11.06 -0.85 -14.53
C GLU A 178 10.22 -1.22 -13.30
N VAL A 179 10.18 -2.52 -12.94
CA VAL A 179 9.47 -2.98 -11.74
C VAL A 179 10.05 -2.34 -10.47
N THR A 180 11.38 -2.25 -10.36
CA THR A 180 12.06 -1.61 -9.24
C THR A 180 11.71 -0.12 -9.13
N ASN A 181 11.74 0.60 -10.24
CA ASN A 181 11.41 2.03 -10.28
C ASN A 181 9.95 2.28 -9.89
N ARG A 182 9.03 1.48 -10.43
CA ARG A 182 7.61 1.55 -10.06
C ARG A 182 7.39 1.24 -8.58
N CYS A 183 8.04 0.20 -8.07
CA CYS A 183 7.96 -0.18 -6.66
C CYS A 183 8.46 0.94 -5.74
N ASN A 184 9.59 1.59 -6.06
CA ASN A 184 10.12 2.71 -5.30
C ASN A 184 9.17 3.92 -5.29
N LYS A 185 8.56 4.26 -6.43
CA LYS A 185 7.54 5.33 -6.51
C LYS A 185 6.34 4.99 -5.64
N PHE A 186 5.86 3.74 -5.71
CA PHE A 186 4.73 3.29 -4.90
C PHE A 186 5.01 3.35 -3.40
N PHE A 187 6.18 2.89 -2.95
CA PHE A 187 6.62 3.03 -1.56
C PHE A 187 6.68 4.49 -1.11
N GLY A 188 7.13 5.40 -1.97
CA GLY A 188 7.14 6.84 -1.68
C GLY A 188 5.73 7.36 -1.36
N ILE A 189 4.74 7.02 -2.17
CA ILE A 189 3.35 7.42 -1.95
C ILE A 189 2.74 6.72 -0.73
N LEU A 190 3.01 5.42 -0.54
CA LEU A 190 2.57 4.73 0.68
C LEU A 190 3.12 5.39 1.94
N ALA A 191 4.37 5.87 1.93
CA ALA A 191 4.96 6.57 3.06
C ALA A 191 4.23 7.89 3.36
N GLU A 192 3.91 8.71 2.33
CA GLU A 192 3.14 9.94 2.49
C GLU A 192 1.75 9.67 3.09
N VAL A 193 1.02 8.70 2.52
CA VAL A 193 -0.31 8.31 3.02
C VAL A 193 -0.23 7.78 4.46
N THR A 194 0.74 6.89 4.74
CA THR A 194 0.93 6.30 6.07
C THR A 194 1.25 7.36 7.12
N ASN A 195 2.16 8.28 6.81
CA ASN A 195 2.53 9.38 7.71
C ASN A 195 1.33 10.27 8.03
N PHE A 196 0.54 10.60 7.02
CA PHE A 196 -0.66 11.42 7.21
C PHE A 196 -1.70 10.71 8.09
N VAL A 197 -1.96 9.43 7.84
CA VAL A 197 -2.90 8.63 8.65
C VAL A 197 -2.41 8.54 10.10
N TRP A 198 -1.09 8.41 10.35
CA TRP A 198 -0.53 8.44 11.69
C TRP A 198 -0.71 9.79 12.39
N ILE A 199 -0.60 10.93 11.68
CA ILE A 199 -0.90 12.25 12.23
C ILE A 199 -2.34 12.31 12.72
N LEU A 200 -3.30 11.80 11.93
CA LEU A 200 -4.71 11.74 12.31
C LEU A 200 -4.95 10.83 13.52
N ILE A 201 -4.35 9.64 13.55
CA ILE A 201 -4.44 8.72 14.69
C ILE A 201 -3.94 9.40 15.97
N ASN A 202 -2.75 10.00 15.92
CA ASN A 202 -2.15 10.66 17.08
C ASN A 202 -3.01 11.83 17.57
N HIS A 203 -3.58 12.64 16.68
CA HIS A 203 -4.49 13.71 17.05
C HIS A 203 -5.73 13.14 17.77
N MET A 204 -6.38 12.16 17.18
CA MET A 204 -7.61 11.59 17.73
C MET A 204 -7.37 10.84 19.06
N THR A 205 -6.27 10.10 19.18
CA THR A 205 -5.96 9.39 20.43
C THR A 205 -5.46 10.31 21.54
N SER A 206 -4.84 11.46 21.21
CA SER A 206 -4.48 12.45 22.23
C SER A 206 -5.71 13.12 22.85
N THR A 207 -6.79 13.31 22.10
CA THR A 207 -8.05 13.86 22.64
C THR A 207 -8.75 12.91 23.63
N LEU A 208 -8.55 11.60 23.51
CA LEU A 208 -9.07 10.63 24.50
C LEU A 208 -8.43 10.78 25.88
N LYS A 209 -7.15 11.14 25.97
CA LYS A 209 -6.43 11.29 27.24
C LYS A 209 -6.84 12.51 28.08
N PHE A 210 -7.57 13.45 27.48
CA PHE A 210 -8.04 14.66 28.18
C PHE A 210 -9.51 14.58 28.59
N ALA A 211 -10.17 13.44 28.33
CA ALA A 211 -11.58 13.23 28.68
C ALA A 211 -11.76 12.37 29.95
N GLU A 212 -10.67 11.94 30.61
CA GLU A 212 -10.62 11.35 31.95
C GLU A 212 -10.34 12.43 32.99
#